data_1fd4476bf98e659b762f27097f0ab25c
#
_entry.id   1fd4476bf98e659b762f27097f0ab25c
#
_cell.length_a   1.000
_cell.length_b   1.000
_cell.length_c   1.000
_cell.angle_alpha   90.00
_cell.angle_beta   90.00
_cell.angle_gamma   90.00
#
_symmetry.space_group_name_H-M   'P 1'
#
loop_
_entity.id
_entity.type
_entity.pdbx_description
1 polymer ?
#
loop_
_entity_poly.entity_id
_entity_poly.type
_entity_poly.pdbx_seq_one_letter_code
_entity_poly.pdbx_strand_id
1 'polypeptide(L)'
;MNQTQTRNPVVLIHGIFDTAGIFRLMSAYLRGRGWDVHSFNLCPNYGLAGLDRLAEQISHYVEKTFPPGQPFDLVGFSMGGIVSRYYVQRLGGLDRVQRLIAISAPHYGTWLAYFYPTLGAFQMRPYCPFLCDLNRDIETLDQINFTSIWTPFDAMILPASSSRVPVGDEILLDVLLHAWMVRDSRCIKAVEKALRAPVTINN
;
A
#
# COMPACT_ATOMS: atom_id res chain seq x y z
N MET A 1 -4.70 21.16 -28.57
CA MET A 1 -4.33 21.55 -27.19
C MET A 1 -4.11 20.28 -26.40
N ASN A 2 -2.85 19.91 -26.14
CA ASN A 2 -2.55 18.76 -25.27
C ASN A 2 -3.00 19.15 -23.86
N GLN A 3 -4.10 18.59 -23.40
CA GLN A 3 -4.39 18.56 -21.96
C GLN A 3 -3.25 17.76 -21.32
N THR A 4 -2.34 18.45 -20.64
CA THR A 4 -1.43 17.82 -19.70
C THR A 4 -2.31 17.19 -18.63
N GLN A 5 -2.57 15.89 -18.77
CA GLN A 5 -3.31 15.13 -17.76
C GLN A 5 -2.55 15.33 -16.43
N THR A 6 -3.15 16.12 -15.55
CA THR A 6 -2.56 16.39 -14.22
C THR A 6 -2.47 15.06 -13.48
N ARG A 7 -1.24 14.66 -13.13
CA ARG A 7 -1.02 13.43 -12.38
C ARG A 7 -1.59 13.56 -10.97
N ASN A 8 -2.16 12.49 -10.48
CA ASN A 8 -2.55 12.43 -9.08
C ASN A 8 -1.34 12.61 -8.16
N PRO A 9 -1.49 13.28 -7.02
CA PRO A 9 -0.52 13.17 -5.95
C PRO A 9 -0.45 11.72 -5.44
N VAL A 10 0.73 11.32 -4.98
CA VAL A 10 1.00 9.96 -4.50
C VAL A 10 1.30 9.98 -3.02
N VAL A 11 0.59 9.20 -2.23
CA VAL A 11 0.85 9.05 -0.78
C VAL A 11 1.51 7.69 -0.52
N LEU A 12 2.68 7.71 0.13
CA LEU A 12 3.48 6.53 0.44
C LEU A 12 3.32 6.16 1.91
N ILE A 13 2.92 4.91 2.18
CA ILE A 13 2.61 4.38 3.52
C ILE A 13 3.60 3.27 3.88
N HIS A 14 4.41 3.50 4.90
CA HIS A 14 5.49 2.61 5.33
C HIS A 14 5.01 1.37 6.11
N GLY A 15 5.93 0.40 6.27
CA GLY A 15 5.73 -0.83 7.02
C GLY A 15 5.91 -0.70 8.54
N ILE A 16 5.75 -1.82 9.24
CA ILE A 16 6.03 -1.92 10.68
C ILE A 16 7.51 -1.66 10.95
N PHE A 17 7.84 -0.98 12.04
CA PHE A 17 9.19 -0.55 12.44
C PHE A 17 9.88 0.44 11.50
N ASP A 18 9.22 0.85 10.43
CA ASP A 18 9.73 1.83 9.46
C ASP A 18 9.25 3.24 9.75
N THR A 19 9.72 4.16 8.95
CA THR A 19 9.25 5.55 8.86
C THR A 19 9.09 5.94 7.38
N ALA A 20 8.53 7.12 7.12
CA ALA A 20 8.47 7.70 5.77
C ALA A 20 9.84 7.75 5.06
N GLY A 21 10.94 7.77 5.82
CA GLY A 21 12.31 7.77 5.32
C GLY A 21 12.70 6.55 4.49
N ILE A 22 11.99 5.41 4.63
CA ILE A 22 12.27 4.22 3.83
C ILE A 22 12.04 4.46 2.33
N PHE A 23 11.16 5.39 2.00
CA PHE A 23 10.82 5.76 0.62
C PHE A 23 11.73 6.83 0.00
N ARG A 24 12.85 7.20 0.64
CA ARG A 24 13.72 8.29 0.17
C ARG A 24 14.09 8.17 -1.32
N LEU A 25 14.50 6.97 -1.77
CA LEU A 25 14.89 6.73 -3.16
C LEU A 25 13.68 6.78 -4.10
N MET A 26 12.58 6.12 -3.74
CA MET A 26 11.34 6.11 -4.52
C MET A 26 10.77 7.52 -4.64
N SER A 27 10.71 8.27 -3.55
CA SER A 27 10.21 9.65 -3.55
C SER A 27 11.06 10.55 -4.45
N ALA A 28 12.39 10.46 -4.37
CA ALA A 28 13.29 11.23 -5.22
C ALA A 28 13.09 10.88 -6.71
N TYR A 29 12.98 9.59 -7.01
CA TYR A 29 12.75 9.11 -8.37
C TYR A 29 11.43 9.60 -8.96
N LEU A 30 10.33 9.49 -8.20
CA LEU A 30 8.99 9.91 -8.67
C LEU A 30 8.90 11.43 -8.79
N ARG A 31 9.43 12.20 -7.81
CA ARG A 31 9.49 13.68 -7.89
C ARG A 31 10.28 14.15 -9.09
N GLY A 32 11.43 13.52 -9.37
CA GLY A 32 12.24 13.82 -10.55
C GLY A 32 11.52 13.57 -11.88
N ARG A 33 10.38 12.86 -11.84
CA ARG A 33 9.49 12.60 -13.00
C ARG A 33 8.18 13.38 -12.95
N GLY A 34 8.06 14.32 -12.02
CA GLY A 34 6.94 15.26 -11.94
C GLY A 34 5.72 14.77 -11.17
N TRP A 35 5.86 13.76 -10.28
CA TRP A 35 4.81 13.45 -9.31
C TRP A 35 4.92 14.34 -8.08
N ASP A 36 3.77 14.74 -7.55
CA ASP A 36 3.66 15.29 -6.21
C ASP A 36 3.62 14.10 -5.23
N VAL A 37 4.67 13.94 -4.43
CA VAL A 37 4.87 12.77 -3.57
C VAL A 37 4.81 13.15 -2.11
N HIS A 38 3.89 12.56 -1.40
CA HIS A 38 3.65 12.71 0.02
C HIS A 38 4.04 11.44 0.78
N SER A 39 4.45 11.59 2.01
CA SER A 39 4.63 10.50 2.96
C SER A 39 4.61 11.05 4.38
N PHE A 40 4.09 10.29 5.33
CA PHE A 40 4.07 10.64 6.75
C PHE A 40 4.34 9.41 7.60
N ASN A 41 4.65 9.61 8.87
CA ASN A 41 4.89 8.52 9.79
C ASN A 41 3.58 8.06 10.43
N LEU A 42 3.24 6.78 10.24
CA LEU A 42 2.22 6.11 11.05
C LEU A 42 2.72 6.03 12.51
N CYS A 43 1.87 6.36 13.46
CA CYS A 43 2.27 6.40 14.86
C CYS A 43 1.19 5.78 15.78
N PRO A 44 1.56 4.85 16.66
CA PRO A 44 2.86 4.17 16.77
C PRO A 44 3.08 3.17 15.63
N ASN A 45 4.32 3.04 15.14
CA ASN A 45 4.67 2.20 13.99
C ASN A 45 5.23 0.81 14.34
N TYR A 46 5.30 0.45 15.62
CA TYR A 46 5.87 -0.81 16.12
C TYR A 46 4.80 -1.83 16.55
N GLY A 47 3.61 -1.72 15.94
CA GLY A 47 2.55 -2.71 16.06
C GLY A 47 1.67 -2.59 17.30
N LEU A 48 1.85 -1.61 18.19
CA LEU A 48 0.97 -1.43 19.36
C LEU A 48 -0.43 -0.98 18.98
N ALA A 49 -0.56 -0.11 17.97
CA ALA A 49 -1.86 0.28 17.43
C ALA A 49 -2.41 -0.80 16.50
N GLY A 50 -3.72 -0.93 16.45
CA GLY A 50 -4.41 -1.70 15.42
C GLY A 50 -4.25 -1.05 14.03
N LEU A 51 -4.29 -1.88 12.98
CA LEU A 51 -4.15 -1.41 11.60
C LEU A 51 -5.32 -0.53 11.16
N ASP A 52 -6.51 -0.75 11.73
CA ASP A 52 -7.68 0.12 11.60
C ASP A 52 -7.38 1.55 12.09
N ARG A 53 -6.75 1.68 13.27
CA ARG A 53 -6.36 2.99 13.81
C ARG A 53 -5.25 3.66 13.01
N LEU A 54 -4.35 2.89 12.43
CA LEU A 54 -3.34 3.43 11.53
C LEU A 54 -3.97 3.90 10.21
N ALA A 55 -5.01 3.24 9.73
CA ALA A 55 -5.76 3.66 8.55
C ALA A 55 -6.54 4.96 8.76
N GLU A 56 -7.08 5.21 9.96
CA GLU A 56 -7.67 6.50 10.33
C GLU A 56 -6.66 7.66 10.19
N GLN A 57 -5.36 7.40 10.38
CA GLN A 57 -4.32 8.41 10.16
C GLN A 57 -4.15 8.75 8.67
N ILE A 58 -4.38 7.79 7.76
CA ILE A 58 -4.43 8.08 6.32
C ILE A 58 -5.61 9.01 6.04
N SER A 59 -6.82 8.68 6.53
CA SER A 59 -8.01 9.51 6.36
C SER A 59 -7.74 10.95 6.82
N HIS A 60 -7.28 11.10 8.05
CA HIS A 60 -6.97 12.43 8.60
C HIS A 60 -5.91 13.20 7.79
N TYR A 61 -4.85 12.49 7.34
CA TYR A 61 -3.79 13.10 6.55
C TYR A 61 -4.31 13.63 5.20
N VAL A 62 -5.08 12.81 4.47
CA VAL A 62 -5.58 13.18 3.14
C VAL A 62 -6.66 14.28 3.20
N GLU A 63 -7.50 14.27 4.24
CA GLU A 63 -8.48 15.32 4.49
C GLU A 63 -7.81 16.69 4.76
N LYS A 64 -6.70 16.68 5.51
CA LYS A 64 -5.96 17.90 5.83
C LYS A 64 -5.09 18.39 4.67
N THR A 65 -4.62 17.49 3.81
CA THR A 65 -3.60 17.79 2.79
C THR A 65 -4.20 18.13 1.44
N PHE A 66 -5.30 17.46 1.06
CA PHE A 66 -5.89 17.59 -0.28
C PHE A 66 -7.29 18.20 -0.21
N PRO A 67 -7.65 19.05 -1.18
CA PRO A 67 -9.01 19.54 -1.33
C PRO A 67 -10.06 18.42 -1.32
N PRO A 68 -11.30 18.69 -0.85
CA PRO A 68 -12.39 17.73 -0.93
C PRO A 68 -12.58 17.20 -2.36
N GLY A 69 -12.73 15.89 -2.49
CA GLY A 69 -12.94 15.24 -3.79
C GLY A 69 -11.70 15.12 -4.68
N GLN A 70 -10.55 15.69 -4.31
CA GLN A 70 -9.34 15.53 -5.11
C GLN A 70 -8.90 14.07 -5.12
N PRO A 71 -8.74 13.44 -6.31
CA PRO A 71 -8.23 12.08 -6.39
C PRO A 71 -6.73 12.04 -6.06
N PHE A 72 -6.28 10.90 -5.55
CA PHE A 72 -4.87 10.61 -5.28
C PHE A 72 -4.59 9.12 -5.45
N ASP A 73 -3.29 8.77 -5.47
CA ASP A 73 -2.82 7.40 -5.56
C ASP A 73 -2.14 6.98 -4.25
N LEU A 74 -2.29 5.72 -3.84
CA LEU A 74 -1.65 5.16 -2.65
C LEU A 74 -0.59 4.13 -3.04
N VAL A 75 0.54 4.15 -2.34
CA VAL A 75 1.56 3.10 -2.40
C VAL A 75 1.84 2.65 -0.97
N GLY A 76 1.48 1.42 -0.65
CA GLY A 76 1.68 0.84 0.69
C GLY A 76 2.74 -0.24 0.69
N PHE A 77 3.72 -0.15 1.59
CA PHE A 77 4.75 -1.16 1.77
C PHE A 77 4.45 -2.02 2.99
N SER A 78 4.52 -3.36 2.84
CA SER A 78 4.37 -4.31 3.95
C SER A 78 3.06 -4.07 4.72
N MET A 79 3.10 -3.86 6.04
CA MET A 79 1.96 -3.44 6.85
C MET A 79 1.21 -2.26 6.23
N GLY A 80 1.93 -1.29 5.64
CA GLY A 80 1.34 -0.12 5.00
C GLY A 80 0.39 -0.46 3.84
N GLY A 81 0.61 -1.58 3.15
CA GLY A 81 -0.31 -2.08 2.12
C GLY A 81 -1.64 -2.54 2.71
N ILE A 82 -1.62 -3.21 3.88
CA ILE A 82 -2.84 -3.62 4.58
C ILE A 82 -3.59 -2.40 5.14
N VAL A 83 -2.85 -1.46 5.75
CA VAL A 83 -3.41 -0.21 6.27
C VAL A 83 -4.08 0.60 5.15
N SER A 84 -3.44 0.68 3.97
CA SER A 84 -3.99 1.33 2.78
C SER A 84 -5.25 0.62 2.27
N ARG A 85 -5.27 -0.73 2.24
CA ARG A 85 -6.47 -1.49 1.89
C ARG A 85 -7.63 -1.21 2.84
N TYR A 86 -7.36 -1.19 4.16
CA TYR A 86 -8.40 -0.88 5.14
C TYR A 86 -8.98 0.51 4.92
N TYR A 87 -8.13 1.51 4.66
CA TYR A 87 -8.59 2.85 4.30
C TYR A 87 -9.51 2.81 3.07
N VAL A 88 -9.10 2.12 2.01
CA VAL A 88 -9.88 2.02 0.75
C VAL A 88 -11.20 1.29 0.99
N GLN A 89 -11.18 0.11 1.61
CA GLN A 89 -12.35 -0.75 1.73
C GLN A 89 -13.30 -0.39 2.89
N ARG A 90 -12.86 0.36 3.92
CA ARG A 90 -13.64 0.61 5.15
C ARG A 90 -13.80 2.08 5.53
N LEU A 91 -12.95 2.97 5.05
CA LEU A 91 -12.95 4.38 5.45
C LEU A 91 -13.24 5.36 4.31
N GLY A 92 -13.94 4.90 3.26
CA GLY A 92 -14.36 5.75 2.15
C GLY A 92 -13.24 6.09 1.15
N GLY A 93 -12.12 5.38 1.18
CA GLY A 93 -11.00 5.62 0.26
C GLY A 93 -11.36 5.36 -1.21
N LEU A 94 -12.35 4.52 -1.51
CA LEU A 94 -12.82 4.24 -2.87
C LEU A 94 -13.25 5.50 -3.64
N ASP A 95 -13.79 6.49 -2.94
CA ASP A 95 -14.29 7.71 -3.57
C ASP A 95 -13.17 8.59 -4.12
N ARG A 96 -11.93 8.40 -3.66
CA ARG A 96 -10.79 9.29 -3.94
C ARG A 96 -9.54 8.59 -4.45
N VAL A 97 -9.30 7.34 -4.04
CA VAL A 97 -8.13 6.58 -4.47
C VAL A 97 -8.38 6.02 -5.85
N GLN A 98 -7.54 6.39 -6.82
CA GLN A 98 -7.65 5.87 -8.18
C GLN A 98 -6.71 4.68 -8.42
N ARG A 99 -5.55 4.66 -7.75
CA ARG A 99 -4.59 3.55 -7.82
C ARG A 99 -4.11 3.19 -6.43
N LEU A 100 -4.11 1.90 -6.12
CA LEU A 100 -3.50 1.34 -4.92
C LEU A 100 -2.43 0.34 -5.32
N ILE A 101 -1.17 0.65 -4.99
CA ILE A 101 -0.05 -0.24 -5.23
C ILE A 101 0.43 -0.79 -3.87
N ALA A 102 0.33 -2.09 -3.70
CA ALA A 102 0.78 -2.80 -2.51
C ALA A 102 2.13 -3.48 -2.79
N ILE A 103 3.16 -3.15 -2.02
CA ILE A 103 4.50 -3.72 -2.14
C ILE A 103 4.73 -4.68 -0.98
N SER A 104 4.91 -5.97 -1.26
CA SER A 104 5.16 -7.03 -0.26
C SER A 104 4.21 -6.93 0.95
N ALA A 105 2.91 -6.76 0.70
CA ALA A 105 1.92 -6.65 1.74
C ALA A 105 1.33 -8.02 2.10
N PRO A 106 1.23 -8.39 3.39
CA PRO A 106 0.72 -9.69 3.82
C PRO A 106 -0.82 -9.73 3.77
N HIS A 107 -1.40 -9.79 2.57
CA HIS A 107 -2.85 -9.76 2.36
C HIS A 107 -3.59 -10.94 3.01
N TYR A 108 -2.93 -12.07 3.16
CA TYR A 108 -3.42 -13.25 3.87
C TYR A 108 -2.66 -13.52 5.17
N GLY A 109 -1.91 -12.51 5.65
CA GLY A 109 -1.13 -12.57 6.88
C GLY A 109 0.28 -13.12 6.70
N THR A 110 1.02 -13.17 7.81
CA THR A 110 2.35 -13.77 7.88
C THR A 110 2.52 -14.55 9.17
N TRP A 111 3.12 -15.75 9.08
CA TRP A 111 3.41 -16.57 10.28
C TRP A 111 4.39 -15.88 11.24
N LEU A 112 5.24 -14.97 10.76
CA LEU A 112 6.13 -14.18 11.63
C LEU A 112 5.36 -13.30 12.62
N ALA A 113 4.13 -12.92 12.33
CA ALA A 113 3.30 -12.11 13.22
C ALA A 113 2.94 -12.82 14.55
N TYR A 114 3.12 -14.14 14.65
CA TYR A 114 2.94 -14.87 15.90
C TYR A 114 4.05 -14.63 16.93
N PHE A 115 5.22 -14.20 16.49
CA PHE A 115 6.35 -13.89 17.37
C PHE A 115 6.23 -12.52 18.05
N TYR A 116 5.27 -11.70 17.65
CA TYR A 116 5.07 -10.36 18.20
C TYR A 116 3.72 -10.29 18.94
N PRO A 117 3.72 -10.07 20.27
CA PRO A 117 2.48 -10.02 21.07
C PRO A 117 1.85 -8.61 21.06
N THR A 118 1.66 -8.02 19.89
CA THR A 118 1.09 -6.69 19.71
C THR A 118 -0.19 -6.75 18.88
N LEU A 119 -1.08 -5.74 19.04
CA LEU A 119 -2.37 -5.72 18.36
C LEU A 119 -2.21 -5.69 16.82
N GLY A 120 -1.33 -4.85 16.30
CA GLY A 120 -1.07 -4.79 14.87
C GLY A 120 -0.49 -6.09 14.31
N ALA A 121 0.40 -6.75 15.07
CA ALA A 121 0.90 -8.06 14.68
C ALA A 121 -0.23 -9.12 14.71
N PHE A 122 -1.09 -9.11 15.73
CA PHE A 122 -2.27 -9.98 15.78
C PHE A 122 -3.14 -9.82 14.52
N GLN A 123 -3.37 -8.59 14.07
CA GLN A 123 -4.15 -8.30 12.86
C GLN A 123 -3.41 -8.67 11.54
N MET A 124 -2.13 -9.01 11.59
CA MET A 124 -1.36 -9.54 10.46
C MET A 124 -1.13 -11.06 10.52
N ARG A 125 -1.71 -11.78 11.51
CA ARG A 125 -1.65 -13.25 11.55
C ARG A 125 -2.54 -13.86 10.48
N PRO A 126 -2.13 -14.97 9.86
CA PRO A 126 -3.01 -15.72 8.97
C PRO A 126 -4.33 -16.08 9.66
N TYR A 127 -5.42 -15.98 8.92
CA TYR A 127 -6.78 -16.30 9.36
C TYR A 127 -7.32 -15.45 10.52
N CYS A 128 -6.67 -14.34 10.89
CA CYS A 128 -7.22 -13.46 11.90
C CYS A 128 -8.52 -12.79 11.41
N PRO A 129 -9.46 -12.46 12.32
CA PRO A 129 -10.74 -11.86 11.95
C PRO A 129 -10.60 -10.59 11.10
N PHE A 130 -9.59 -9.77 11.37
CA PHE A 130 -9.32 -8.54 10.64
C PHE A 130 -9.02 -8.80 9.13
N LEU A 131 -8.11 -9.71 8.82
CA LEU A 131 -7.79 -10.05 7.41
C LEU A 131 -8.92 -10.85 6.76
N CYS A 132 -9.61 -11.71 7.51
CA CYS A 132 -10.78 -12.42 6.99
C CYS A 132 -11.88 -11.45 6.58
N ASP A 133 -12.13 -10.41 7.39
CA ASP A 133 -13.09 -9.36 7.05
C ASP A 133 -12.65 -8.58 5.79
N LEU A 134 -11.39 -8.17 5.73
CA LEU A 134 -10.86 -7.41 4.60
C LEU A 134 -10.86 -8.23 3.29
N ASN A 135 -10.70 -9.54 3.38
CA ASN A 135 -10.66 -10.42 2.22
C ASN A 135 -12.06 -10.91 1.79
N ARG A 136 -13.11 -10.67 2.60
CA ARG A 136 -14.48 -11.08 2.27
C ARG A 136 -15.03 -10.36 1.04
N ASP A 137 -14.65 -9.10 0.88
CA ASP A 137 -15.08 -8.23 -0.22
C ASP A 137 -13.86 -7.70 -1.01
N ILE A 138 -12.88 -8.57 -1.24
CA ILE A 138 -11.63 -8.21 -1.92
C ILE A 138 -11.87 -7.68 -3.34
N GLU A 139 -12.95 -8.13 -3.99
CA GLU A 139 -13.39 -7.68 -5.31
C GLU A 139 -13.71 -6.18 -5.35
N THR A 140 -13.94 -5.54 -4.20
CA THR A 140 -14.08 -4.08 -4.11
C THR A 140 -12.86 -3.35 -4.66
N LEU A 141 -11.67 -3.98 -4.61
CA LEU A 141 -10.45 -3.41 -5.17
C LEU A 141 -10.44 -3.34 -6.71
N ASP A 142 -11.32 -4.07 -7.40
CA ASP A 142 -11.49 -3.97 -8.86
C ASP A 142 -12.16 -2.65 -9.29
N GLN A 143 -12.71 -1.88 -8.35
CA GLN A 143 -13.24 -0.54 -8.61
C GLN A 143 -12.14 0.52 -8.80
N ILE A 144 -10.91 0.18 -8.44
CA ILE A 144 -9.72 1.03 -8.60
C ILE A 144 -8.62 0.24 -9.32
N ASN A 145 -7.58 0.91 -9.80
CA ASN A 145 -6.42 0.21 -10.34
C ASN A 145 -5.59 -0.35 -9.16
N PHE A 146 -5.81 -1.62 -8.83
CA PHE A 146 -5.03 -2.30 -7.80
C PHE A 146 -3.84 -3.04 -8.41
N THR A 147 -2.66 -2.92 -7.79
CA THR A 147 -1.45 -3.64 -8.21
C THR A 147 -0.73 -4.21 -6.99
N SER A 148 -0.48 -5.52 -6.98
CA SER A 148 0.39 -6.17 -6.00
C SER A 148 1.78 -6.40 -6.60
N ILE A 149 2.82 -5.89 -5.93
CA ILE A 149 4.23 -6.09 -6.29
C ILE A 149 4.88 -6.89 -5.16
N TRP A 150 5.44 -8.04 -5.45
CA TRP A 150 6.00 -8.91 -4.42
C TRP A 150 7.19 -9.72 -4.90
N THR A 151 7.87 -10.42 -3.98
CA THR A 151 9.00 -11.30 -4.27
C THR A 151 8.80 -12.68 -3.64
N PRO A 152 9.16 -13.78 -4.32
CA PRO A 152 9.09 -15.12 -3.77
C PRO A 152 10.14 -15.37 -2.67
N PHE A 153 11.15 -14.49 -2.56
CA PHE A 153 12.23 -14.58 -1.57
C PHE A 153 11.94 -13.77 -0.31
N ASP A 154 10.71 -13.35 -0.10
CA ASP A 154 10.33 -12.57 1.07
C ASP A 154 10.40 -13.42 2.35
N ALA A 155 11.36 -13.10 3.22
CA ALA A 155 11.52 -13.78 4.50
C ALA A 155 10.71 -13.14 5.64
N MET A 156 10.05 -12.00 5.40
CA MET A 156 9.18 -11.32 6.38
C MET A 156 7.71 -11.66 6.17
N ILE A 157 7.32 -11.95 4.94
CA ILE A 157 5.98 -12.41 4.61
C ILE A 157 6.04 -13.92 4.36
N LEU A 158 5.55 -14.70 5.31
CA LEU A 158 5.58 -16.16 5.26
C LEU A 158 4.16 -16.74 5.30
N PRO A 159 3.73 -17.45 4.23
CA PRO A 159 4.45 -17.62 2.97
C PRO A 159 4.47 -16.33 2.12
N ALA A 160 5.49 -16.15 1.27
CA ALA A 160 5.64 -14.98 0.41
C ALA A 160 4.42 -14.77 -0.52
N SER A 161 3.78 -15.87 -0.94
CA SER A 161 2.54 -15.86 -1.72
C SER A 161 1.34 -15.21 -1.02
N SER A 162 1.43 -14.94 0.29
CA SER A 162 0.44 -14.14 1.02
C SER A 162 0.30 -12.70 0.51
N SER A 163 1.28 -12.24 -0.27
CA SER A 163 1.22 -10.93 -0.95
C SER A 163 0.39 -10.95 -2.23
N ARG A 164 -0.02 -12.11 -2.73
CA ARG A 164 -0.87 -12.25 -3.92
C ARG A 164 -2.34 -12.08 -3.54
N VAL A 165 -3.10 -11.52 -4.46
CA VAL A 165 -4.57 -11.44 -4.36
C VAL A 165 -5.19 -11.81 -5.72
N PRO A 166 -6.46 -12.26 -5.76
CA PRO A 166 -7.11 -12.70 -6.99
C PRO A 166 -7.62 -11.55 -7.88
N VAL A 167 -7.36 -10.30 -7.50
CA VAL A 167 -7.87 -9.08 -8.17
C VAL A 167 -6.73 -8.15 -8.58
N GLY A 168 -6.96 -7.31 -9.59
CA GLY A 168 -5.99 -6.35 -10.08
C GLY A 168 -4.77 -6.97 -10.77
N ASP A 169 -3.70 -6.20 -10.88
CA ASP A 169 -2.45 -6.60 -11.51
C ASP A 169 -1.46 -7.22 -10.51
N GLU A 170 -0.72 -8.22 -10.96
CA GLU A 170 0.35 -8.86 -10.18
C GLU A 170 1.72 -8.63 -10.86
N ILE A 171 2.71 -8.19 -10.08
CA ILE A 171 4.09 -8.02 -10.52
C ILE A 171 5.02 -8.77 -9.57
N LEU A 172 5.68 -9.78 -10.10
CA LEU A 172 6.67 -10.58 -9.37
C LEU A 172 8.08 -10.08 -9.70
N LEU A 173 8.90 -9.88 -8.65
CA LEU A 173 10.28 -9.40 -8.77
C LEU A 173 11.23 -10.31 -7.98
N ASP A 174 12.40 -10.57 -8.53
CA ASP A 174 13.46 -11.34 -7.85
C ASP A 174 14.31 -10.42 -6.97
N VAL A 175 13.75 -9.99 -5.83
CA VAL A 175 14.44 -9.17 -4.83
C VAL A 175 14.61 -10.00 -3.56
N LEU A 176 15.85 -10.14 -3.08
CA LEU A 176 16.18 -11.10 -2.03
C LEU A 176 15.70 -10.71 -0.62
N LEU A 177 15.55 -9.42 -0.32
CA LEU A 177 15.19 -8.96 1.00
C LEU A 177 13.95 -8.07 0.98
N HIS A 178 13.04 -8.32 1.91
CA HIS A 178 11.81 -7.57 2.09
C HIS A 178 12.00 -6.04 2.04
N ALA A 179 12.89 -5.51 2.88
CA ALA A 179 13.15 -4.07 2.95
C ALA A 179 13.84 -3.49 1.69
N TRP A 180 14.42 -4.34 0.83
CA TRP A 180 15.04 -3.89 -0.41
C TRP A 180 14.00 -3.60 -1.49
N MET A 181 12.79 -4.16 -1.40
CA MET A 181 11.72 -3.94 -2.37
C MET A 181 11.51 -2.45 -2.68
N VAL A 182 11.39 -1.60 -1.66
CA VAL A 182 11.14 -0.15 -1.85
C VAL A 182 12.38 0.64 -2.30
N ARG A 183 13.56 -0.01 -2.37
CA ARG A 183 14.82 0.60 -2.81
C ARG A 183 15.32 0.04 -4.15
N ASP A 184 14.81 -1.11 -4.56
CA ASP A 184 15.17 -1.76 -5.83
C ASP A 184 14.63 -0.96 -7.02
N SER A 185 15.51 -0.68 -7.99
CA SER A 185 15.16 0.13 -9.16
C SER A 185 14.08 -0.51 -10.03
N ARG A 186 13.97 -1.85 -10.03
CA ARG A 186 12.93 -2.59 -10.76
C ARG A 186 11.57 -2.39 -10.11
N CYS A 187 11.52 -2.45 -8.76
CA CYS A 187 10.29 -2.16 -8.01
C CYS A 187 9.85 -0.70 -8.18
N ILE A 188 10.78 0.26 -8.07
CA ILE A 188 10.48 1.68 -8.28
C ILE A 188 9.92 1.93 -9.69
N LYS A 189 10.49 1.29 -10.72
CA LYS A 189 9.98 1.38 -12.11
C LYS A 189 8.63 0.69 -12.27
N ALA A 190 8.39 -0.42 -11.56
CA ALA A 190 7.09 -1.10 -11.55
C ALA A 190 6.00 -0.20 -10.92
N VAL A 191 6.32 0.46 -9.79
CA VAL A 191 5.44 1.47 -9.19
C VAL A 191 5.16 2.61 -10.16
N GLU A 192 6.19 3.18 -10.81
CA GLU A 192 5.99 4.21 -11.84
C GLU A 192 5.07 3.73 -12.96
N LYS A 193 5.26 2.50 -13.46
CA LYS A 193 4.41 1.93 -14.52
C LYS A 193 2.95 1.82 -14.06
N ALA A 194 2.71 1.34 -12.84
CA ALA A 194 1.36 1.24 -12.26
C ALA A 194 0.72 2.61 -12.07
N LEU A 195 1.48 3.62 -11.61
CA LEU A 195 1.02 5.00 -11.49
C LEU A 195 0.71 5.68 -12.83
N ARG A 196 1.25 5.18 -13.95
CA ARG A 196 0.97 5.68 -15.32
C ARG A 196 -0.19 4.96 -15.99
N ALA A 197 -0.65 3.86 -15.44
CA ALA A 197 -1.79 3.13 -16.02
C ALA A 197 -3.01 4.05 -16.14
N PRO A 198 -3.77 3.99 -17.24
CA PRO A 198 -5.03 4.72 -17.35
C PRO A 198 -5.93 4.37 -16.18
N VAL A 199 -6.64 5.38 -15.63
CA VAL A 199 -7.61 5.11 -14.56
C VAL A 199 -8.80 4.39 -15.16
N THR A 200 -9.13 3.23 -14.62
CA THR A 200 -10.36 2.52 -14.98
C THR A 200 -11.51 3.23 -14.28
N ILE A 201 -12.28 4.02 -15.02
CA ILE A 201 -13.52 4.60 -14.51
C ILE A 201 -14.59 3.55 -14.76
N ASN A 202 -14.91 2.77 -13.74
CA ASN A 202 -16.11 1.96 -13.77
C ASN A 202 -17.31 2.89 -13.55
N ASN A 203 -18.03 3.21 -14.65
CA ASN A 203 -19.31 3.93 -14.61
C ASN A 203 -20.41 3.04 -14.04
#